data_523f87ffb1bd77e5a298c04a3801b614
#
_entry.id   523f87ffb1bd77e5a298c04a3801b614
#
_cell.length_a   1.000
_cell.length_b   1.000
_cell.length_c   1.000
_cell.angle_alpha   90.00
_cell.angle_beta   90.00
_cell.angle_gamma   90.00
#
_symmetry.space_group_name_H-M   'P 1'
#
loop_
_entity.id
_entity.type
_entity.pdbx_description
1 polymer ?
#
loop_
_entity_poly.entity_id
_entity_poly.type
_entity_poly.pdbx_seq_one_letter_code
_entity_poly.pdbx_strand_id
1 'polypeptide(L)'
;MRIAIFENIMTPGGHEVDFDRIIVEEFRARGHEVVFFVPENFRFQFDYKTPVGRLDGEAVTYSKSGGLRKLFAAAKREINRQRWYSQLFARQSEFDALIIPTSTHRYLRALNHSVLRKIDKPLSFILHGINPTESEKFFDAARKLLPHSNIRMVVLTFGNSIFGKKLDNVFPIPPPTYTPRDIDFQPSENTPRGALKIGFFGQYRREKKLEALLDVYLARQYKRAVELIVQGSTMHDEDSRDFERIIQKYADHGITFRHEGLIGAEWQRAIASVDALLMPYSAPRYRYHWGGMLFTAIGYQKPVVASDDMNPEVFEQFRIGETFPSGNVDELGRVLESFINDFDQNSEIYRRALRAAAEEFSPKNFARRLENIITREVCNG
;
A
#
# COMPACT_ATOMS: atom_id res chain seq x y z
N MET A 1 4.41 -0.93 -26.35
CA MET A 1 4.77 -2.28 -25.83
C MET A 1 3.51 -2.98 -25.35
N ARG A 2 3.54 -4.29 -25.38
CA ARG A 2 2.53 -5.12 -24.71
C ARG A 2 3.05 -5.55 -23.34
N ILE A 3 2.43 -5.08 -22.29
CA ILE A 3 2.84 -5.31 -20.91
C ILE A 3 1.95 -6.37 -20.28
N ALA A 4 2.54 -7.45 -19.83
CA ALA A 4 1.84 -8.49 -19.07
C ALA A 4 1.87 -8.15 -17.58
N ILE A 5 0.74 -8.33 -16.92
CA ILE A 5 0.59 -8.26 -15.45
C ILE A 5 0.26 -9.67 -14.96
N PHE A 6 1.12 -10.23 -14.12
CA PHE A 6 0.83 -11.50 -13.48
C PHE A 6 0.27 -11.27 -12.07
N GLU A 7 -1.06 -11.39 -11.92
CA GLU A 7 -1.72 -11.30 -10.63
C GLU A 7 -2.18 -12.69 -10.15
N ASN A 8 -1.92 -13.00 -8.90
CA ASN A 8 -2.23 -14.30 -8.32
C ASN A 8 -2.74 -14.23 -6.87
N ILE A 9 -2.91 -13.02 -6.32
CA ILE A 9 -3.39 -12.79 -4.96
C ILE A 9 -4.86 -12.41 -5.00
N MET A 10 -5.70 -13.18 -4.31
CA MET A 10 -7.11 -12.88 -4.12
C MET A 10 -7.35 -12.50 -2.65
N THR A 11 -7.29 -11.21 -2.35
CA THR A 11 -7.63 -10.68 -1.02
C THR A 11 -8.86 -9.81 -1.13
N PRO A 12 -10.00 -10.17 -0.51
CA PRO A 12 -11.19 -9.34 -0.55
C PRO A 12 -10.92 -7.94 0.02
N GLY A 13 -11.22 -6.91 -0.74
CA GLY A 13 -11.06 -5.51 -0.31
C GLY A 13 -9.61 -5.06 -0.10
N GLY A 14 -8.64 -5.75 -0.71
CA GLY A 14 -7.22 -5.37 -0.67
C GLY A 14 -6.93 -4.16 -1.56
N HIS A 15 -5.87 -3.44 -1.21
CA HIS A 15 -5.37 -2.31 -2.00
C HIS A 15 -4.79 -2.75 -3.37
N GLU A 16 -4.60 -4.04 -3.57
CA GLU A 16 -4.10 -4.63 -4.82
C GLU A 16 -5.00 -4.29 -6.00
N VAL A 17 -6.32 -4.26 -5.80
CA VAL A 17 -7.30 -3.93 -6.85
C VAL A 17 -7.08 -2.51 -7.39
N ASP A 18 -6.93 -1.54 -6.49
CA ASP A 18 -6.70 -0.14 -6.88
C ASP A 18 -5.28 0.04 -7.46
N PHE A 19 -4.30 -0.72 -6.98
CA PHE A 19 -2.95 -0.67 -7.50
C PHE A 19 -2.86 -1.24 -8.93
N ASP A 20 -3.50 -2.37 -9.19
CA ASP A 20 -3.61 -2.92 -10.54
C ASP A 20 -4.33 -1.95 -11.48
N ARG A 21 -5.39 -1.27 -10.98
CA ARG A 21 -6.11 -0.25 -11.74
C ARG A 21 -5.19 0.91 -12.14
N ILE A 22 -4.35 1.38 -11.21
CA ILE A 22 -3.34 2.41 -11.50
C ILE A 22 -2.40 1.95 -12.62
N ILE A 23 -1.85 0.74 -12.51
CA ILE A 23 -0.93 0.22 -13.53
C ILE A 23 -1.64 0.14 -14.89
N VAL A 24 -2.82 -0.46 -14.95
CA VAL A 24 -3.56 -0.66 -16.20
C VAL A 24 -3.90 0.68 -16.87
N GLU A 25 -4.50 1.60 -16.12
CA GLU A 25 -4.96 2.88 -16.66
C GLU A 25 -3.79 3.76 -17.12
N GLU A 26 -2.75 3.87 -16.30
CA GLU A 26 -1.61 4.74 -16.62
C GLU A 26 -0.76 4.19 -17.77
N PHE A 27 -0.54 2.88 -17.84
CA PHE A 27 0.20 2.30 -18.96
C PHE A 27 -0.60 2.41 -20.26
N ARG A 28 -1.91 2.25 -20.25
CA ARG A 28 -2.76 2.51 -21.42
C ARG A 28 -2.72 3.97 -21.86
N ALA A 29 -2.82 4.91 -20.91
CA ALA A 29 -2.71 6.34 -21.20
C ALA A 29 -1.35 6.71 -21.84
N ARG A 30 -0.31 5.89 -21.62
CA ARG A 30 1.01 6.02 -22.22
C ARG A 30 1.18 5.26 -23.54
N GLY A 31 0.10 4.68 -24.07
CA GLY A 31 0.07 3.98 -25.37
C GLY A 31 0.56 2.53 -25.32
N HIS A 32 0.56 1.89 -24.16
CA HIS A 32 0.88 0.47 -24.04
C HIS A 32 -0.39 -0.39 -24.09
N GLU A 33 -0.26 -1.58 -24.65
CA GLU A 33 -1.24 -2.64 -24.47
C GLU A 33 -0.98 -3.35 -23.14
N VAL A 34 -2.05 -3.69 -22.42
CA VAL A 34 -1.95 -4.40 -21.15
C VAL A 34 -2.73 -5.70 -21.23
N VAL A 35 -2.16 -6.80 -20.74
CA VAL A 35 -2.79 -8.12 -20.64
C VAL A 35 -2.56 -8.69 -19.25
N PHE A 36 -3.59 -9.27 -18.64
CA PHE A 36 -3.43 -10.04 -17.41
C PHE A 36 -3.10 -11.50 -17.70
N PHE A 37 -2.22 -12.06 -16.87
CA PHE A 37 -2.08 -13.50 -16.68
C PHE A 37 -2.46 -13.83 -15.23
N VAL A 38 -3.40 -14.74 -15.05
CA VAL A 38 -3.92 -15.08 -13.71
C VAL A 38 -4.14 -16.59 -13.58
N PRO A 39 -4.07 -17.16 -12.38
CA PRO A 39 -4.47 -18.55 -12.14
C PRO A 39 -5.90 -18.85 -12.59
N GLU A 40 -6.17 -20.11 -12.90
CA GLU A 40 -7.45 -20.54 -13.47
C GLU A 40 -8.67 -20.13 -12.65
N ASN A 41 -8.59 -20.25 -11.31
CA ASN A 41 -9.67 -19.91 -10.41
C ASN A 41 -9.66 -18.43 -9.94
N PHE A 42 -8.79 -17.59 -10.48
CA PHE A 42 -8.72 -16.19 -10.11
C PHE A 42 -9.99 -15.44 -10.51
N ARG A 43 -10.51 -14.65 -9.58
CA ARG A 43 -11.69 -13.80 -9.79
C ARG A 43 -11.31 -12.34 -9.55
N PHE A 44 -11.49 -11.53 -10.58
CA PHE A 44 -11.34 -10.11 -10.48
C PHE A 44 -12.47 -9.50 -9.66
N GLN A 45 -12.12 -8.55 -8.79
CA GLN A 45 -13.08 -7.73 -8.04
C GLN A 45 -13.45 -6.45 -8.80
N PHE A 46 -12.70 -6.12 -9.85
CA PHE A 46 -12.91 -4.97 -10.71
C PHE A 46 -12.72 -5.39 -12.18
N ASP A 47 -13.55 -4.89 -13.07
CA ASP A 47 -13.40 -5.14 -14.51
C ASP A 47 -12.43 -4.11 -15.11
N TYR A 48 -11.19 -4.52 -15.29
CA TYR A 48 -10.15 -3.70 -15.93
C TYR A 48 -10.32 -3.57 -17.45
N LYS A 49 -11.29 -4.25 -18.05
CA LYS A 49 -11.53 -4.32 -19.51
C LYS A 49 -10.24 -4.64 -20.29
N THR A 50 -9.53 -5.63 -19.82
CA THR A 50 -8.19 -6.04 -20.26
C THR A 50 -8.23 -7.51 -20.66
N PRO A 51 -7.57 -7.92 -21.76
CA PRO A 51 -7.43 -9.34 -22.11
C PRO A 51 -6.83 -10.13 -20.94
N VAL A 52 -7.29 -11.37 -20.77
CA VAL A 52 -6.89 -12.26 -19.67
C VAL A 52 -6.43 -13.60 -20.19
N GLY A 53 -5.18 -13.94 -19.94
CA GLY A 53 -4.62 -15.28 -20.10
C GLY A 53 -4.76 -16.09 -18.80
N ARG A 54 -5.25 -17.33 -18.91
CA ARG A 54 -5.34 -18.24 -17.76
C ARG A 54 -4.11 -19.12 -17.66
N LEU A 55 -3.68 -19.37 -16.42
CA LEU A 55 -2.58 -20.26 -16.07
C LEU A 55 -3.11 -21.37 -15.16
N ASP A 56 -2.61 -22.57 -15.34
CA ASP A 56 -2.97 -23.69 -14.48
C ASP A 56 -2.52 -23.45 -13.02
N GLY A 57 -3.33 -23.90 -12.09
CA GLY A 57 -3.08 -23.79 -10.67
C GLY A 57 -4.03 -22.82 -9.99
N GLU A 58 -4.02 -22.88 -8.66
CA GLU A 58 -4.93 -22.10 -7.82
C GLU A 58 -4.28 -20.80 -7.35
N ALA A 59 -5.01 -19.72 -7.42
CA ALA A 59 -4.63 -18.42 -6.85
C ALA A 59 -4.34 -18.52 -5.35
N VAL A 60 -3.49 -17.61 -4.86
CA VAL A 60 -3.13 -17.55 -3.45
C VAL A 60 -4.29 -16.95 -2.66
N THR A 61 -4.84 -17.75 -1.75
CA THR A 61 -5.77 -17.28 -0.72
C THR A 61 -5.09 -17.40 0.64
N TYR A 62 -5.22 -16.36 1.45
CA TYR A 62 -4.72 -16.42 2.83
C TYR A 62 -5.78 -17.07 3.71
N SER A 63 -5.58 -18.36 4.05
CA SER A 63 -6.46 -19.09 4.97
C SER A 63 -5.89 -19.13 6.40
N LYS A 64 -6.80 -19.22 7.39
CA LYS A 64 -6.51 -19.26 8.83
C LYS A 64 -5.95 -20.61 9.32
N SER A 65 -5.32 -21.43 8.48
CA SER A 65 -4.86 -22.77 8.87
C SER A 65 -3.58 -22.74 9.72
N GLY A 66 -3.56 -23.49 10.82
CA GLY A 66 -2.40 -23.68 11.70
C GLY A 66 -1.69 -25.04 11.51
N GLY A 67 -0.50 -25.21 12.13
CA GLY A 67 0.21 -26.47 12.21
C GLY A 67 0.70 -27.05 10.87
N LEU A 68 0.64 -28.36 10.72
CA LEU A 68 1.10 -29.10 9.53
C LEU A 68 0.41 -28.64 8.24
N ARG A 69 -0.86 -28.25 8.30
CA ARG A 69 -1.60 -27.70 7.14
C ARG A 69 -0.94 -26.41 6.60
N LYS A 70 -0.35 -25.60 7.46
CA LYS A 70 0.39 -24.38 7.06
C LYS A 70 1.64 -24.71 6.24
N LEU A 71 2.37 -25.79 6.60
CA LEU A 71 3.55 -26.26 5.87
C LEU A 71 3.17 -26.79 4.49
N PHE A 72 2.13 -27.63 4.38
CA PHE A 72 1.63 -28.12 3.10
C PHE A 72 1.15 -26.98 2.19
N ALA A 73 0.41 -26.03 2.75
CA ALA A 73 -0.03 -24.87 2.01
C ALA A 73 1.15 -24.00 1.51
N ALA A 74 2.23 -23.91 2.30
CA ALA A 74 3.44 -23.20 1.89
C ALA A 74 4.17 -23.92 0.74
N ALA A 75 4.30 -25.25 0.83
CA ALA A 75 4.91 -26.06 -0.25
C ALA A 75 4.07 -25.99 -1.54
N LYS A 76 2.74 -26.11 -1.44
CA LYS A 76 1.82 -25.99 -2.58
C LYS A 76 1.98 -24.62 -3.27
N ARG A 77 2.07 -23.52 -2.49
CA ARG A 77 2.30 -22.17 -3.04
C ARG A 77 3.62 -22.04 -3.77
N GLU A 78 4.67 -22.68 -3.26
CA GLU A 78 5.99 -22.67 -3.92
C GLU A 78 5.98 -23.42 -5.25
N ILE A 79 5.38 -24.61 -5.28
CA ILE A 79 5.19 -25.41 -6.51
C ILE A 79 4.36 -24.62 -7.53
N ASN A 80 3.27 -23.99 -7.10
CA ASN A 80 2.44 -23.18 -7.98
C ASN A 80 3.23 -22.00 -8.59
N ARG A 81 4.06 -21.29 -7.83
CA ARG A 81 4.89 -20.19 -8.36
C ARG A 81 5.83 -20.68 -9.47
N GLN A 82 6.52 -21.81 -9.25
CA GLN A 82 7.41 -22.38 -10.26
C GLN A 82 6.65 -22.83 -11.52
N ARG A 83 5.45 -23.40 -11.34
CA ARG A 83 4.58 -23.78 -12.44
C ARG A 83 4.09 -22.57 -13.23
N TRP A 84 3.65 -21.51 -12.57
CA TRP A 84 3.22 -20.27 -13.23
C TRP A 84 4.36 -19.62 -14.00
N TYR A 85 5.56 -19.54 -13.43
CA TYR A 85 6.74 -19.03 -14.15
C TYR A 85 7.03 -19.85 -15.40
N SER A 86 6.99 -21.17 -15.32
CA SER A 86 7.21 -22.02 -16.47
C SER A 86 6.17 -21.78 -17.58
N GLN A 87 4.90 -21.58 -17.23
CA GLN A 87 3.86 -21.27 -18.19
C GLN A 87 3.98 -19.85 -18.77
N LEU A 88 4.27 -18.86 -17.94
CA LEU A 88 4.46 -17.46 -18.37
C LEU A 88 5.62 -17.37 -19.37
N PHE A 89 6.74 -18.03 -19.10
CA PHE A 89 7.90 -17.96 -20.00
C PHE A 89 7.77 -18.83 -21.25
N ALA A 90 6.92 -19.83 -21.23
CA ALA A 90 6.51 -20.52 -22.46
C ALA A 90 5.66 -19.61 -23.38
N ARG A 91 5.04 -18.57 -22.82
CA ARG A 91 4.18 -17.60 -23.51
C ARG A 91 4.80 -16.21 -23.64
N GLN A 92 6.10 -16.07 -23.47
CA GLN A 92 6.76 -14.76 -23.49
C GLN A 92 6.75 -14.05 -24.86
N SER A 93 6.39 -14.75 -25.93
CA SER A 93 6.11 -14.12 -27.23
C SER A 93 4.84 -13.28 -27.24
N GLU A 94 3.97 -13.44 -26.24
CA GLU A 94 2.69 -12.70 -26.12
C GLU A 94 2.86 -11.33 -25.46
N PHE A 95 4.04 -10.99 -24.94
CA PHE A 95 4.32 -9.71 -24.27
C PHE A 95 5.77 -9.24 -24.45
N ASP A 96 6.00 -7.95 -24.26
CA ASP A 96 7.31 -7.33 -24.31
C ASP A 96 7.96 -7.21 -22.93
N ALA A 97 7.15 -7.10 -21.88
CA ALA A 97 7.58 -7.02 -20.47
C ALA A 97 6.55 -7.66 -19.54
N LEU A 98 7.02 -8.20 -18.41
CA LEU A 98 6.18 -8.81 -17.39
C LEU A 98 6.33 -8.07 -16.05
N ILE A 99 5.20 -7.70 -15.45
CA ILE A 99 5.10 -7.09 -14.12
C ILE A 99 4.41 -8.07 -13.17
N ILE A 100 4.99 -8.26 -11.98
CA ILE A 100 4.33 -8.93 -10.87
C ILE A 100 4.01 -7.85 -9.83
N PRO A 101 2.77 -7.34 -9.77
CA PRO A 101 2.44 -6.10 -9.06
C PRO A 101 2.50 -6.24 -7.54
N THR A 102 2.29 -7.46 -7.02
CA THR A 102 2.34 -7.73 -5.57
C THR A 102 3.23 -8.92 -5.29
N SER A 103 4.45 -8.65 -4.84
CA SER A 103 5.44 -9.68 -4.61
C SER A 103 6.17 -9.58 -3.27
N THR A 104 6.84 -10.65 -2.90
CA THR A 104 7.71 -10.75 -1.73
C THR A 104 8.99 -11.50 -2.11
N HIS A 105 10.00 -11.53 -1.23
CA HIS A 105 11.22 -12.30 -1.43
C HIS A 105 10.98 -13.78 -1.83
N ARG A 106 9.80 -14.35 -1.51
CA ARG A 106 9.44 -15.73 -1.87
C ARG A 106 9.20 -15.89 -3.38
N TYR A 107 8.73 -14.85 -4.05
CA TYR A 107 8.59 -14.85 -5.52
C TYR A 107 9.95 -14.86 -6.19
N LEU A 108 10.92 -14.12 -5.67
CA LEU A 108 12.28 -14.09 -6.17
C LEU A 108 12.97 -15.46 -6.01
N ARG A 109 12.79 -16.10 -4.85
CA ARG A 109 13.35 -17.41 -4.57
C ARG A 109 12.79 -18.54 -5.42
N ALA A 110 11.56 -18.40 -5.89
CA ALA A 110 10.90 -19.37 -6.75
C ALA A 110 11.46 -19.39 -8.19
N LEU A 111 12.26 -18.39 -8.58
CA LEU A 111 13.00 -18.38 -9.85
C LEU A 111 14.18 -19.36 -9.76
N ASN A 112 13.98 -20.59 -10.19
CA ASN A 112 15.05 -21.58 -10.24
C ASN A 112 15.87 -21.46 -11.54
N HIS A 113 17.01 -22.12 -11.60
CA HIS A 113 17.94 -22.06 -12.72
C HIS A 113 17.30 -22.46 -14.07
N SER A 114 16.37 -23.42 -14.08
CA SER A 114 15.71 -23.87 -15.31
C SER A 114 14.75 -22.81 -15.87
N VAL A 115 14.13 -22.04 -14.98
CA VAL A 115 13.26 -20.91 -15.31
C VAL A 115 14.09 -19.71 -15.78
N LEU A 116 15.15 -19.37 -15.04
CA LEU A 116 16.02 -18.22 -15.33
C LEU A 116 16.67 -18.28 -16.72
N ARG A 117 17.01 -19.47 -17.21
CA ARG A 117 17.57 -19.64 -18.55
C ARG A 117 16.59 -19.41 -19.69
N LYS A 118 15.29 -19.35 -19.40
CA LYS A 118 14.23 -19.19 -20.41
C LYS A 118 13.74 -17.75 -20.52
N ILE A 119 14.07 -16.89 -19.54
CA ILE A 119 13.57 -15.51 -19.48
C ILE A 119 14.49 -14.62 -20.34
N ASP A 120 13.95 -14.09 -21.42
CA ASP A 120 14.63 -13.08 -22.25
C ASP A 120 13.96 -11.69 -22.16
N LYS A 121 12.75 -11.59 -21.61
CA LYS A 121 11.99 -10.36 -21.47
C LYS A 121 12.24 -9.67 -20.12
N PRO A 122 12.10 -8.35 -20.04
CA PRO A 122 12.11 -7.63 -18.77
C PRO A 122 11.06 -8.17 -17.81
N LEU A 123 11.50 -8.52 -16.60
CA LEU A 123 10.67 -9.01 -15.51
C LEU A 123 10.81 -8.09 -14.30
N SER A 124 9.75 -7.45 -13.90
CA SER A 124 9.71 -6.54 -12.75
C SER A 124 8.85 -7.07 -11.63
N PHE A 125 9.46 -7.27 -10.45
CA PHE A 125 8.75 -7.59 -9.21
C PHE A 125 8.50 -6.30 -8.44
N ILE A 126 7.25 -6.00 -8.12
CA ILE A 126 6.91 -4.86 -7.28
C ILE A 126 6.67 -5.36 -5.86
N LEU A 127 7.43 -4.82 -4.91
CA LEU A 127 7.29 -5.08 -3.48
C LEU A 127 6.69 -3.84 -2.82
N HIS A 128 5.56 -4.01 -2.16
CA HIS A 128 4.87 -2.92 -1.43
C HIS A 128 5.60 -2.52 -0.14
N GLY A 129 6.81 -2.97 0.02
CA GLY A 129 7.72 -2.72 1.11
C GLY A 129 8.47 -3.98 1.53
N ILE A 130 9.40 -3.79 2.46
CA ILE A 130 10.20 -4.89 3.00
C ILE A 130 10.10 -4.86 4.53
N ASN A 131 9.63 -5.97 5.12
CA ASN A 131 9.63 -6.10 6.56
C ASN A 131 11.09 -6.18 7.06
N PRO A 132 11.48 -5.39 8.09
CA PRO A 132 12.83 -5.46 8.66
C PRO A 132 13.30 -6.88 8.98
N THR A 133 12.41 -7.74 9.49
CA THR A 133 12.72 -9.13 9.83
C THR A 133 12.95 -10.06 8.61
N GLU A 134 12.57 -9.62 7.42
CA GLU A 134 12.72 -10.35 6.16
C GLU A 134 13.76 -9.71 5.21
N SER A 135 14.38 -8.59 5.63
CA SER A 135 15.32 -7.81 4.81
C SER A 135 16.49 -8.64 4.29
N GLU A 136 17.14 -9.42 5.15
CA GLU A 136 18.26 -10.29 4.73
C GLU A 136 17.83 -11.32 3.67
N LYS A 137 16.66 -11.95 3.86
CA LYS A 137 16.12 -12.92 2.88
C LYS A 137 15.83 -12.27 1.54
N PHE A 138 15.39 -11.01 1.55
CA PHE A 138 15.16 -10.24 0.33
C PHE A 138 16.48 -9.94 -0.38
N PHE A 139 17.46 -9.37 0.33
CA PHE A 139 18.75 -9.02 -0.26
C PHE A 139 19.53 -10.25 -0.75
N ASP A 140 19.45 -11.38 -0.06
CA ASP A 140 20.07 -12.63 -0.52
C ASP A 140 19.41 -13.15 -1.81
N ALA A 141 18.08 -13.05 -1.91
CA ALA A 141 17.37 -13.42 -3.14
C ALA A 141 17.70 -12.45 -4.29
N ALA A 142 17.72 -11.15 -4.03
CA ALA A 142 18.05 -10.13 -5.02
C ALA A 142 19.50 -10.27 -5.52
N ARG A 143 20.46 -10.52 -4.62
CA ARG A 143 21.89 -10.72 -4.98
C ARG A 143 22.10 -11.92 -5.91
N LYS A 144 21.37 -13.02 -5.70
CA LYS A 144 21.41 -14.19 -6.58
C LYS A 144 20.90 -13.90 -7.99
N LEU A 145 20.07 -12.86 -8.14
CA LEU A 145 19.51 -12.45 -9.43
C LEU A 145 20.31 -11.35 -10.14
N LEU A 146 21.38 -10.82 -9.53
CA LEU A 146 22.26 -9.81 -10.17
C LEU A 146 22.78 -10.22 -11.56
N PRO A 147 23.16 -11.50 -11.82
CA PRO A 147 23.60 -11.92 -13.15
C PRO A 147 22.51 -11.84 -14.23
N HIS A 148 21.24 -11.67 -13.84
CA HIS A 148 20.09 -11.59 -14.74
C HIS A 148 19.61 -10.14 -14.84
N SER A 149 20.21 -9.40 -15.70
CA SER A 149 20.02 -7.96 -15.86
C SER A 149 18.61 -7.54 -16.32
N ASN A 150 17.85 -8.47 -16.89
CA ASN A 150 16.44 -8.28 -17.24
C ASN A 150 15.48 -8.48 -16.04
N ILE A 151 15.97 -8.90 -14.85
CA ILE A 151 15.15 -9.10 -13.65
C ILE A 151 15.36 -7.94 -12.68
N ARG A 152 14.28 -7.26 -12.32
CA ARG A 152 14.30 -6.03 -11.54
C ARG A 152 13.34 -6.11 -10.35
N MET A 153 13.79 -5.64 -9.20
CA MET A 153 12.99 -5.51 -7.99
C MET A 153 12.66 -4.04 -7.76
N VAL A 154 11.40 -3.69 -7.91
CA VAL A 154 10.89 -2.35 -7.62
C VAL A 154 10.32 -2.38 -6.20
N VAL A 155 10.84 -1.54 -5.32
CA VAL A 155 10.37 -1.46 -3.94
C VAL A 155 9.69 -0.12 -3.72
N LEU A 156 8.43 -0.16 -3.28
CA LEU A 156 7.64 1.04 -3.01
C LEU A 156 8.07 1.65 -1.67
N THR A 157 9.10 2.49 -1.74
CA THR A 157 9.72 3.17 -0.60
C THR A 157 10.55 4.37 -1.08
N PHE A 158 11.21 5.04 -0.15
CA PHE A 158 11.99 6.24 -0.40
C PHE A 158 13.49 6.01 -0.23
N GLY A 159 14.27 6.98 -0.75
CA GLY A 159 15.72 6.98 -0.65
C GLY A 159 16.42 6.15 -1.72
N ASN A 160 17.75 6.17 -1.67
CA ASN A 160 18.63 5.47 -2.63
C ASN A 160 19.12 4.11 -2.13
N SER A 161 18.77 3.76 -0.90
CA SER A 161 19.13 2.49 -0.25
C SER A 161 17.98 2.03 0.65
N ILE A 162 17.89 0.72 0.84
CA ILE A 162 16.92 0.10 1.74
C ILE A 162 17.70 -0.60 2.85
N PHE A 163 17.46 -0.27 4.10
CA PHE A 163 18.24 -0.75 5.25
C PHE A 163 19.76 -0.51 5.09
N GLY A 164 20.15 0.63 4.48
CA GLY A 164 21.55 0.93 4.20
C GLY A 164 22.21 0.08 3.09
N LYS A 165 21.45 -0.76 2.40
CA LYS A 165 21.93 -1.62 1.32
C LYS A 165 21.45 -1.14 -0.04
N LYS A 166 22.34 -1.24 -1.04
CA LYS A 166 22.06 -0.91 -2.45
C LYS A 166 22.48 -2.08 -3.33
N LEU A 167 21.63 -2.46 -4.27
CA LEU A 167 21.92 -3.44 -5.32
C LEU A 167 21.45 -2.87 -6.67
N ASP A 168 22.17 -3.16 -7.75
CA ASP A 168 21.90 -2.57 -9.08
C ASP A 168 20.59 -3.04 -9.71
N ASN A 169 20.04 -4.17 -9.24
CA ASN A 169 18.76 -4.70 -9.67
C ASN A 169 17.60 -4.37 -8.70
N VAL A 170 17.83 -3.51 -7.68
CA VAL A 170 16.82 -3.05 -6.72
C VAL A 170 16.59 -1.56 -6.88
N PHE A 171 15.35 -1.18 -7.18
CA PHE A 171 14.93 0.17 -7.50
C PHE A 171 13.89 0.67 -6.49
N PRO A 172 14.28 1.47 -5.49
CA PRO A 172 13.31 2.19 -4.67
C PRO A 172 12.60 3.26 -5.52
N ILE A 173 11.28 3.28 -5.48
CA ILE A 173 10.48 4.37 -6.06
C ILE A 173 9.35 4.76 -5.12
N PRO A 174 8.98 6.05 -5.06
CA PRO A 174 7.84 6.48 -4.28
C PRO A 174 6.56 5.76 -4.69
N PRO A 175 5.72 5.33 -3.74
CA PRO A 175 4.42 4.75 -4.03
C PRO A 175 3.47 5.75 -4.70
N PRO A 176 2.48 5.29 -5.49
CA PRO A 176 1.46 6.17 -6.02
C PRO A 176 0.40 6.53 -4.97
N THR A 177 -0.23 7.68 -5.15
CA THR A 177 -1.42 8.06 -4.40
C THR A 177 -2.66 7.28 -4.86
N TYR A 178 -3.56 7.02 -3.93
CA TYR A 178 -4.93 6.59 -4.23
C TYR A 178 -5.84 7.80 -4.29
N THR A 179 -6.45 8.02 -5.44
CA THR A 179 -7.39 9.12 -5.67
C THR A 179 -8.83 8.58 -5.74
N PRO A 180 -9.84 9.36 -5.35
CA PRO A 180 -11.23 8.97 -5.53
C PRO A 180 -11.56 8.83 -7.02
N ARG A 181 -12.23 7.72 -7.39
CA ARG A 181 -12.53 7.38 -8.79
C ARG A 181 -13.99 7.00 -9.03
N ASP A 182 -14.65 6.49 -7.97
CA ASP A 182 -16.00 5.94 -8.06
C ASP A 182 -17.03 6.83 -7.36
N ILE A 183 -16.61 8.03 -6.94
CA ILE A 183 -17.46 9.05 -6.32
C ILE A 183 -17.15 10.42 -6.93
N ASP A 184 -18.15 11.29 -6.91
CA ASP A 184 -17.91 12.73 -7.17
C ASP A 184 -17.27 13.34 -5.92
N PHE A 185 -16.00 13.66 -6.02
CA PHE A 185 -15.21 14.21 -4.91
C PHE A 185 -14.45 15.45 -5.38
N GLN A 186 -14.69 16.53 -4.66
CA GLN A 186 -13.87 17.73 -4.79
C GLN A 186 -13.23 18.04 -3.45
N PRO A 187 -11.91 18.24 -3.38
CA PRO A 187 -11.26 18.68 -2.15
C PRO A 187 -11.90 19.98 -1.65
N SER A 188 -12.20 20.04 -0.36
CA SER A 188 -12.76 21.26 0.23
C SER A 188 -11.76 22.42 0.14
N GLU A 189 -12.19 23.53 -0.43
CA GLU A 189 -11.40 24.76 -0.42
C GLU A 189 -11.63 25.59 0.85
N ASN A 190 -12.65 25.24 1.62
CA ASN A 190 -13.01 25.94 2.83
C ASN A 190 -12.64 25.16 4.08
N THR A 191 -12.32 25.88 5.13
CA THR A 191 -12.20 25.33 6.49
C THR A 191 -13.56 24.83 6.97
N PRO A 192 -13.63 23.71 7.69
CA PRO A 192 -14.90 23.20 8.24
C PRO A 192 -15.61 24.24 9.12
N ARG A 193 -16.86 24.60 8.80
CA ARG A 193 -17.65 25.57 9.58
C ARG A 193 -18.28 24.98 10.83
N GLY A 194 -18.25 23.64 10.98
CA GLY A 194 -18.83 22.92 12.13
C GLY A 194 -17.76 22.16 12.92
N ALA A 195 -18.15 21.01 13.46
CA ALA A 195 -17.21 20.11 14.10
C ALA A 195 -16.15 19.63 13.12
N LEU A 196 -14.89 19.60 13.54
CA LEU A 196 -13.80 19.00 12.77
C LEU A 196 -13.96 17.48 12.80
N LYS A 197 -14.11 16.87 11.62
CA LYS A 197 -14.24 15.42 11.48
C LYS A 197 -12.87 14.80 11.27
N ILE A 198 -12.43 13.99 12.20
CA ILE A 198 -11.15 13.28 12.12
C ILE A 198 -11.39 11.78 12.06
N GLY A 199 -10.59 11.06 11.29
CA GLY A 199 -10.83 9.65 11.02
C GLY A 199 -9.61 8.75 11.24
N PHE A 200 -9.87 7.58 11.83
CA PHE A 200 -8.94 6.45 11.84
C PHE A 200 -9.55 5.33 11.01
N PHE A 201 -8.85 4.91 9.93
CA PHE A 201 -9.42 3.98 8.95
C PHE A 201 -8.49 2.82 8.57
N GLY A 202 -9.10 1.78 8.01
CA GLY A 202 -8.45 0.65 7.34
C GLY A 202 -8.34 -0.60 8.19
N GLN A 203 -7.54 -1.56 7.76
CA GLN A 203 -7.38 -2.81 8.47
C GLN A 203 -6.85 -2.57 9.89
N TYR A 204 -7.61 -3.01 10.90
CA TYR A 204 -7.19 -2.93 12.29
C TYR A 204 -6.06 -3.93 12.58
N ARG A 205 -5.07 -3.45 13.33
CA ARG A 205 -3.97 -4.22 13.92
C ARG A 205 -3.52 -3.51 15.19
N ARG A 206 -3.12 -4.24 16.21
CA ARG A 206 -2.69 -3.67 17.51
C ARG A 206 -1.54 -2.67 17.39
N GLU A 207 -0.63 -2.89 16.44
CA GLU A 207 0.49 -1.96 16.16
C GLU A 207 0.05 -0.59 15.67
N LYS A 208 -1.20 -0.43 15.25
CA LYS A 208 -1.79 0.86 14.91
C LYS A 208 -2.16 1.73 16.11
N LYS A 209 -1.99 1.21 17.33
CA LYS A 209 -2.13 1.96 18.59
C LYS A 209 -3.45 2.71 18.74
N LEU A 210 -4.55 2.13 18.27
CA LEU A 210 -5.88 2.75 18.35
C LEU A 210 -6.27 3.09 19.79
N GLU A 211 -6.11 2.16 20.75
CA GLU A 211 -6.50 2.37 22.15
C GLU A 211 -5.73 3.55 22.76
N ALA A 212 -4.42 3.66 22.52
CA ALA A 212 -3.64 4.81 22.97
C ALA A 212 -4.11 6.13 22.34
N LEU A 213 -4.51 6.13 21.07
CA LEU A 213 -5.11 7.29 20.42
C LEU A 213 -6.40 7.71 21.13
N LEU A 214 -7.28 6.75 21.45
CA LEU A 214 -8.57 7.04 22.10
C LEU A 214 -8.38 7.57 23.51
N ASP A 215 -7.46 6.99 24.29
CA ASP A 215 -7.13 7.46 25.63
C ASP A 215 -6.65 8.92 25.61
N VAL A 216 -5.71 9.28 24.72
CA VAL A 216 -5.23 10.67 24.65
C VAL A 216 -6.26 11.62 24.06
N TYR A 217 -7.07 11.17 23.10
CA TYR A 217 -8.16 11.98 22.54
C TYR A 217 -9.16 12.42 23.63
N LEU A 218 -9.56 11.49 24.48
CA LEU A 218 -10.50 11.75 25.56
C LEU A 218 -9.90 12.52 26.75
N ALA A 219 -8.59 12.42 26.95
CA ALA A 219 -7.90 13.13 28.04
C ALA A 219 -7.61 14.60 27.72
N ARG A 220 -7.86 15.07 26.50
CA ARG A 220 -7.55 16.44 26.07
C ARG A 220 -8.80 17.29 25.92
N GLN A 221 -8.63 18.60 26.02
CA GLN A 221 -9.67 19.59 25.77
C GLN A 221 -9.38 20.32 24.47
N TYR A 222 -10.38 20.43 23.63
CA TYR A 222 -10.26 21.07 22.33
C TYR A 222 -11.01 22.40 22.29
N LYS A 223 -10.44 23.41 21.62
CA LYS A 223 -11.05 24.75 21.46
C LYS A 223 -12.22 24.76 20.49
N ARG A 224 -12.48 23.63 19.80
CA ARG A 224 -13.56 23.48 18.84
C ARG A 224 -14.24 22.12 19.01
N ALA A 225 -15.44 21.98 18.45
CA ALA A 225 -16.12 20.69 18.38
C ALA A 225 -15.37 19.75 17.44
N VAL A 226 -15.25 18.49 17.83
CA VAL A 226 -14.57 17.44 17.08
C VAL A 226 -15.44 16.19 17.04
N GLU A 227 -15.52 15.57 15.86
CA GLU A 227 -16.14 14.26 15.66
C GLU A 227 -15.05 13.25 15.31
N LEU A 228 -14.88 12.21 16.10
CA LEU A 228 -13.93 11.13 15.82
C LEU A 228 -14.67 9.93 15.23
N ILE A 229 -14.23 9.51 14.04
CA ILE A 229 -14.76 8.35 13.32
C ILE A 229 -13.67 7.28 13.28
N VAL A 230 -13.98 6.08 13.77
CA VAL A 230 -13.09 4.93 13.80
C VAL A 230 -13.69 3.80 12.97
N GLN A 231 -13.05 3.47 11.86
CA GLN A 231 -13.43 2.31 11.05
C GLN A 231 -12.29 1.30 11.04
N GLY A 232 -12.59 0.04 11.29
CA GLY A 232 -11.63 -1.05 11.24
C GLY A 232 -12.21 -2.30 10.60
N SER A 233 -11.47 -2.89 9.66
CA SER A 233 -11.68 -4.26 9.23
C SER A 233 -10.66 -5.18 9.90
N THR A 234 -11.03 -6.41 10.19
CA THR A 234 -10.16 -7.39 10.84
C THR A 234 -10.02 -8.65 9.99
N MET A 235 -8.80 -9.20 9.92
CA MET A 235 -8.54 -10.45 9.17
C MET A 235 -8.46 -11.67 10.10
N HIS A 236 -8.20 -11.45 11.39
CA HIS A 236 -7.99 -12.51 12.37
C HIS A 236 -8.95 -12.37 13.53
N ASP A 237 -9.42 -13.50 14.08
CA ASP A 237 -10.39 -13.51 15.19
C ASP A 237 -9.83 -12.82 16.45
N GLU A 238 -8.52 -12.86 16.64
CA GLU A 238 -7.85 -12.18 17.76
C GLU A 238 -7.93 -10.66 17.62
N ASP A 239 -7.68 -10.14 16.41
CA ASP A 239 -7.81 -8.70 16.11
C ASP A 239 -9.28 -8.27 16.20
N SER A 240 -10.23 -9.14 15.77
CA SER A 240 -11.67 -8.87 15.87
C SER A 240 -12.11 -8.71 17.31
N ARG A 241 -11.74 -9.67 18.17
CA ARG A 241 -12.07 -9.61 19.61
C ARG A 241 -11.44 -8.40 20.29
N ASP A 242 -10.22 -8.04 19.92
CA ASP A 242 -9.56 -6.87 20.49
C ASP A 242 -10.23 -5.56 20.03
N PHE A 243 -10.60 -5.47 18.76
CA PHE A 243 -11.30 -4.30 18.25
C PHE A 243 -12.70 -4.15 18.87
N GLU A 244 -13.45 -5.23 19.03
CA GLU A 244 -14.74 -5.25 19.71
C GLU A 244 -14.61 -4.84 21.19
N ARG A 245 -13.58 -5.31 21.89
CA ARG A 245 -13.25 -4.87 23.25
C ARG A 245 -13.05 -3.34 23.32
N ILE A 246 -12.30 -2.79 22.36
CA ILE A 246 -12.07 -1.35 22.25
C ILE A 246 -13.39 -0.63 22.02
N ILE A 247 -14.24 -1.07 21.08
CA ILE A 247 -15.54 -0.48 20.83
C ILE A 247 -16.38 -0.43 22.12
N GLN A 248 -16.45 -1.55 22.84
CA GLN A 248 -17.21 -1.62 24.11
C GLN A 248 -16.65 -0.67 25.17
N LYS A 249 -15.32 -0.56 25.30
CA LYS A 249 -14.68 0.34 26.27
C LYS A 249 -14.99 1.81 26.03
N TYR A 250 -15.17 2.21 24.76
CA TYR A 250 -15.34 3.63 24.39
C TYR A 250 -16.72 3.99 23.81
N ALA A 251 -17.72 3.08 23.92
CA ALA A 251 -19.03 3.24 23.30
C ALA A 251 -19.76 4.54 23.72
N ASP A 252 -19.64 4.94 24.98
CA ASP A 252 -20.39 6.05 25.56
C ASP A 252 -19.66 7.42 25.48
N HIS A 253 -18.60 7.51 24.67
CA HIS A 253 -17.75 8.70 24.59
C HIS A 253 -17.94 9.54 23.33
N GLY A 254 -19.06 9.37 22.61
CA GLY A 254 -19.37 10.18 21.42
C GLY A 254 -18.48 9.87 20.21
N ILE A 255 -17.82 8.71 20.18
CA ILE A 255 -16.99 8.24 19.08
C ILE A 255 -17.84 7.36 18.15
N THR A 256 -17.77 7.60 16.86
CA THR A 256 -18.46 6.77 15.86
C THR A 256 -17.58 5.59 15.47
N PHE A 257 -18.01 4.37 15.78
CA PHE A 257 -17.30 3.14 15.42
C PHE A 257 -17.98 2.40 14.28
N ARG A 258 -17.17 1.82 13.39
CA ARG A 258 -17.58 0.89 12.32
C ARG A 258 -16.63 -0.30 12.25
N HIS A 259 -17.13 -1.49 12.63
CA HIS A 259 -16.38 -2.74 12.54
C HIS A 259 -16.78 -3.49 11.25
N GLU A 260 -16.33 -2.99 10.14
CA GLU A 260 -16.68 -3.51 8.82
C GLU A 260 -15.56 -3.28 7.80
N GLY A 261 -15.50 -4.13 6.77
CA GLY A 261 -14.62 -3.94 5.64
C GLY A 261 -15.29 -3.11 4.56
N LEU A 262 -14.91 -1.84 4.44
CA LEU A 262 -15.40 -0.96 3.37
C LEU A 262 -14.59 -1.18 2.09
N ILE A 263 -15.28 -1.22 0.94
CA ILE A 263 -14.68 -1.38 -0.38
C ILE A 263 -15.29 -0.41 -1.40
N GLY A 264 -14.56 -0.14 -2.50
CA GLY A 264 -15.04 0.67 -3.62
C GLY A 264 -15.57 2.03 -3.19
N ALA A 265 -16.75 2.41 -3.70
CA ALA A 265 -17.35 3.72 -3.44
C ALA A 265 -17.69 3.98 -1.96
N GLU A 266 -17.97 2.95 -1.17
CA GLU A 266 -18.24 3.10 0.28
C GLU A 266 -16.97 3.50 1.03
N TRP A 267 -15.85 2.84 0.74
CA TRP A 267 -14.54 3.22 1.25
C TRP A 267 -14.17 4.65 0.86
N GLN A 268 -14.36 4.99 -0.41
CA GLN A 268 -14.05 6.32 -0.92
C GLN A 268 -14.90 7.40 -0.24
N ARG A 269 -16.21 7.17 -0.06
CA ARG A 269 -17.08 8.09 0.68
C ARG A 269 -16.70 8.24 2.14
N ALA A 270 -16.28 7.15 2.80
CA ALA A 270 -15.85 7.20 4.20
C ALA A 270 -14.60 8.10 4.36
N ILE A 271 -13.59 7.95 3.51
CA ILE A 271 -12.40 8.83 3.51
C ILE A 271 -12.77 10.27 3.13
N ALA A 272 -13.64 10.47 2.14
CA ALA A 272 -14.08 11.79 1.72
C ALA A 272 -14.83 12.56 2.82
N SER A 273 -15.53 11.86 3.70
CA SER A 273 -16.40 12.43 4.73
C SER A 273 -15.69 13.07 5.92
N VAL A 274 -14.38 12.84 6.08
CA VAL A 274 -13.57 13.43 7.15
C VAL A 274 -12.70 14.58 6.67
N ASP A 275 -12.28 15.45 7.58
CA ASP A 275 -11.41 16.59 7.30
C ASP A 275 -9.93 16.23 7.45
N ALA A 276 -9.59 15.26 8.30
CA ALA A 276 -8.21 14.82 8.55
C ALA A 276 -8.15 13.33 8.91
N LEU A 277 -6.97 12.72 8.77
CA LEU A 277 -6.75 11.32 9.07
C LEU A 277 -5.70 11.12 10.17
N LEU A 278 -5.95 10.12 11.03
CA LEU A 278 -5.09 9.79 12.16
C LEU A 278 -4.38 8.46 11.92
N MET A 279 -3.05 8.47 12.03
CA MET A 279 -2.19 7.29 11.81
C MET A 279 -1.18 7.14 12.96
N PRO A 280 -1.62 6.81 14.19
CA PRO A 280 -0.75 6.67 15.35
C PRO A 280 0.05 5.36 15.33
N TYR A 281 0.38 4.87 14.14
CA TYR A 281 0.99 3.57 13.93
C TYR A 281 2.40 3.53 14.52
N SER A 282 2.73 2.47 15.24
CA SER A 282 4.02 2.34 15.89
C SER A 282 4.62 0.96 15.61
N ALA A 283 5.31 0.87 14.47
CA ALA A 283 6.09 -0.31 14.12
C ALA A 283 7.15 0.03 13.06
N PRO A 284 8.40 -0.38 13.22
CA PRO A 284 9.51 -0.05 12.30
C PRO A 284 9.27 -0.45 10.84
N ARG A 285 8.33 -1.38 10.60
CA ARG A 285 8.00 -1.80 9.24
C ARG A 285 7.38 -0.67 8.41
N TYR A 286 6.65 0.27 9.02
CA TYR A 286 5.99 1.35 8.29
C TYR A 286 6.95 2.30 7.59
N ARG A 287 8.20 2.38 8.08
CA ARG A 287 9.25 3.16 7.43
C ARG A 287 9.62 2.64 6.03
N TYR A 288 9.53 1.31 5.82
CA TYR A 288 9.96 0.63 4.60
C TYR A 288 8.82 -0.06 3.87
N HIS A 289 7.60 0.31 4.21
CA HIS A 289 6.40 -0.16 3.54
C HIS A 289 5.65 1.00 2.91
N TRP A 290 4.94 0.70 1.83
CA TRP A 290 3.95 1.62 1.32
C TRP A 290 2.91 1.92 2.40
N GLY A 291 2.92 3.13 2.92
CA GLY A 291 1.93 3.63 3.86
C GLY A 291 0.61 3.90 3.14
N GLY A 292 -0.13 2.84 2.74
CA GLY A 292 -1.33 2.97 1.91
C GLY A 292 -2.30 4.05 2.40
N MET A 293 -2.50 4.17 3.72
CA MET A 293 -3.34 5.24 4.28
C MET A 293 -2.75 6.63 4.11
N LEU A 294 -1.42 6.79 4.20
CA LEU A 294 -0.77 8.09 3.96
C LEU A 294 -0.96 8.54 2.51
N PHE A 295 -0.75 7.63 1.56
CA PHE A 295 -0.94 7.93 0.14
C PHE A 295 -2.42 8.06 -0.26
N THR A 296 -3.34 7.43 0.49
CA THR A 296 -4.77 7.73 0.41
C THR A 296 -5.05 9.14 0.93
N ALA A 297 -4.52 9.52 2.09
CA ALA A 297 -4.69 10.87 2.63
C ALA A 297 -4.22 11.95 1.66
N ILE A 298 -3.04 11.76 1.05
CA ILE A 298 -2.50 12.68 0.04
C ILE A 298 -3.43 12.76 -1.19
N GLY A 299 -3.88 11.62 -1.71
CA GLY A 299 -4.76 11.58 -2.89
C GLY A 299 -6.14 12.19 -2.65
N TYR A 300 -6.64 12.13 -1.40
CA TYR A 300 -7.89 12.78 -0.97
C TYR A 300 -7.65 14.19 -0.39
N GLN A 301 -6.43 14.68 -0.42
CA GLN A 301 -6.02 15.97 0.11
C GLN A 301 -6.46 16.18 1.59
N LYS A 302 -6.30 15.15 2.41
CA LYS A 302 -6.62 15.16 3.85
C LYS A 302 -5.34 15.34 4.66
N PRO A 303 -5.22 16.41 5.46
CA PRO A 303 -4.09 16.53 6.39
C PRO A 303 -4.08 15.38 7.40
N VAL A 304 -2.91 15.12 7.96
CA VAL A 304 -2.71 13.93 8.79
C VAL A 304 -2.04 14.25 10.13
N VAL A 305 -2.35 13.43 11.14
CA VAL A 305 -1.49 13.25 12.32
C VAL A 305 -0.93 11.84 12.27
N ALA A 306 0.38 11.71 12.16
CA ALA A 306 1.04 10.44 11.95
C ALA A 306 2.27 10.26 12.84
N SER A 307 2.65 9.01 13.13
CA SER A 307 3.94 8.75 13.75
C SER A 307 5.08 8.96 12.75
N ASP A 308 6.27 9.23 13.24
CA ASP A 308 7.50 9.37 12.45
C ASP A 308 8.01 8.04 11.84
N ASP A 309 7.36 6.92 12.13
CA ASP A 309 7.56 5.67 11.40
C ASP A 309 6.90 5.69 9.99
N MET A 310 5.95 6.60 9.74
CA MET A 310 5.14 6.63 8.51
C MET A 310 5.82 7.41 7.39
N ASN A 311 6.73 6.75 6.64
CA ASN A 311 7.41 7.35 5.48
C ASN A 311 7.89 8.78 5.76
N PRO A 312 8.82 9.00 6.71
CA PRO A 312 9.21 10.32 7.18
C PRO A 312 9.70 11.25 6.05
N GLU A 313 10.25 10.70 4.98
CA GLU A 313 10.72 11.44 3.81
C GLU A 313 9.59 12.26 3.13
N VAL A 314 8.34 11.85 3.29
CA VAL A 314 7.17 12.61 2.81
C VAL A 314 7.00 13.89 3.63
N PHE A 315 7.12 13.79 4.97
CA PHE A 315 6.96 14.93 5.87
C PHE A 315 8.16 15.89 5.84
N GLU A 316 9.36 15.38 5.52
CA GLU A 316 10.54 16.19 5.27
C GLU A 316 10.39 17.09 4.04
N GLN A 317 9.66 16.63 3.02
CA GLN A 317 9.43 17.35 1.76
C GLN A 317 8.15 18.19 1.77
N PHE A 318 7.09 17.71 2.43
CA PHE A 318 5.76 18.30 2.36
C PHE A 318 5.13 18.39 3.76
N ARG A 319 4.81 19.59 4.21
CA ARG A 319 4.06 19.77 5.46
C ARG A 319 2.58 19.42 5.26
N ILE A 320 2.28 18.13 5.11
CA ILE A 320 0.92 17.61 4.86
C ILE A 320 0.12 17.37 6.15
N GLY A 321 0.65 17.71 7.29
CA GLY A 321 0.10 17.51 8.63
C GLY A 321 1.18 17.59 9.67
N GLU A 322 0.97 16.92 10.80
CA GLU A 322 1.89 16.94 11.94
C GLU A 322 2.36 15.52 12.29
N THR A 323 3.58 15.40 12.80
CA THR A 323 4.16 14.12 13.21
C THR A 323 4.53 14.12 14.69
N PHE A 324 4.57 12.93 15.27
CA PHE A 324 5.03 12.70 16.64
C PHE A 324 5.95 11.47 16.70
N PRO A 325 6.87 11.37 17.69
CA PRO A 325 7.76 10.23 17.86
C PRO A 325 6.97 8.93 18.10
N SER A 326 7.27 7.90 17.30
CA SER A 326 6.60 6.60 17.35
C SER A 326 6.61 6.01 18.77
N GLY A 327 5.44 5.60 19.24
CA GLY A 327 5.27 5.04 20.59
C GLY A 327 5.22 6.03 21.72
N ASN A 328 5.46 7.33 21.49
CA ASN A 328 5.36 8.37 22.51
C ASN A 328 3.91 8.87 22.62
N VAL A 329 3.19 8.36 23.62
CA VAL A 329 1.76 8.65 23.83
C VAL A 329 1.53 10.10 24.27
N ASP A 330 2.43 10.66 25.09
CA ASP A 330 2.33 12.05 25.56
C ASP A 330 2.48 13.03 24.40
N GLU A 331 3.46 12.80 23.54
CA GLU A 331 3.64 13.59 22.31
C GLU A 331 2.49 13.43 21.32
N LEU A 332 1.94 12.22 21.15
CA LEU A 332 0.72 12.03 20.37
C LEU A 332 -0.39 12.93 20.89
N GLY A 333 -0.62 12.97 22.21
CA GLY A 333 -1.66 13.81 22.81
C GLY A 333 -1.42 15.30 22.59
N ARG A 334 -0.17 15.77 22.77
CA ARG A 334 0.20 17.16 22.57
C ARG A 334 0.05 17.59 21.10
N VAL A 335 0.53 16.76 20.19
CA VAL A 335 0.45 17.03 18.75
C VAL A 335 -0.99 17.00 18.26
N LEU A 336 -1.79 16.04 18.71
CA LEU A 336 -3.22 15.95 18.37
C LEU A 336 -3.99 17.18 18.84
N GLU A 337 -3.77 17.64 20.08
CA GLU A 337 -4.40 18.82 20.64
C GLU A 337 -4.02 20.09 19.84
N SER A 338 -2.73 20.30 19.58
CA SER A 338 -2.25 21.43 18.77
C SER A 338 -2.82 21.37 17.35
N PHE A 339 -2.75 20.21 16.68
CA PHE A 339 -3.30 20.02 15.33
C PHE A 339 -4.78 20.42 15.24
N ILE A 340 -5.60 19.98 16.20
CA ILE A 340 -7.03 20.28 16.23
C ILE A 340 -7.27 21.75 16.51
N ASN A 341 -6.58 22.31 17.50
CA ASN A 341 -6.77 23.69 17.95
C ASN A 341 -6.31 24.74 16.93
N ASP A 342 -5.25 24.42 16.18
CA ASP A 342 -4.62 25.31 15.20
C ASP A 342 -4.96 24.92 13.74
N PHE A 343 -5.95 24.02 13.54
CA PHE A 343 -6.30 23.47 12.24
C PHE A 343 -6.62 24.55 11.21
N ASP A 344 -7.44 25.54 11.59
CA ASP A 344 -7.85 26.59 10.68
C ASP A 344 -6.68 27.48 10.23
N GLN A 345 -5.75 27.75 11.13
CA GLN A 345 -4.54 28.55 10.85
C GLN A 345 -3.58 27.82 9.90
N ASN A 346 -3.48 26.49 10.02
CA ASN A 346 -2.57 25.65 9.23
C ASN A 346 -3.23 25.09 7.96
N SER A 347 -4.55 25.16 7.82
CA SER A 347 -5.32 24.50 6.75
C SER A 347 -4.82 24.84 5.34
N GLU A 348 -4.46 26.11 5.08
CA GLU A 348 -3.95 26.55 3.79
C GLU A 348 -2.53 26.02 3.52
N ILE A 349 -1.71 25.91 4.55
CA ILE A 349 -0.36 25.33 4.46
C ILE A 349 -0.47 23.85 4.08
N TYR A 350 -1.31 23.10 4.81
CA TYR A 350 -1.54 21.69 4.52
C TYR A 350 -2.12 21.48 3.12
N ARG A 351 -3.09 22.29 2.71
CA ARG A 351 -3.71 22.20 1.39
C ARG A 351 -2.69 22.37 0.26
N ARG A 352 -1.84 23.38 0.33
CA ARG A 352 -0.77 23.59 -0.67
C ARG A 352 0.23 22.43 -0.70
N ALA A 353 0.65 21.96 0.47
CA ALA A 353 1.58 20.84 0.57
C ALA A 353 0.96 19.54 0.05
N LEU A 354 -0.33 19.28 0.35
CA LEU A 354 -1.05 18.10 -0.14
C LEU A 354 -1.22 18.12 -1.66
N ARG A 355 -1.51 19.27 -2.27
CA ARG A 355 -1.56 19.40 -3.74
C ARG A 355 -0.20 19.08 -4.37
N ALA A 356 0.88 19.63 -3.83
CA ALA A 356 2.23 19.37 -4.33
C ALA A 356 2.63 17.89 -4.13
N ALA A 357 2.32 17.29 -2.99
CA ALA A 357 2.57 15.87 -2.73
C ALA A 357 1.72 14.97 -3.65
N ALA A 358 0.45 15.32 -3.89
CA ALA A 358 -0.43 14.58 -4.79
C ALA A 358 0.09 14.58 -6.24
N GLU A 359 0.65 15.70 -6.71
CA GLU A 359 1.29 15.77 -8.04
C GLU A 359 2.58 14.94 -8.08
N GLU A 360 3.46 15.07 -7.08
CA GLU A 360 4.73 14.32 -7.01
C GLU A 360 4.51 12.81 -6.97
N PHE A 361 3.56 12.36 -6.17
CA PHE A 361 3.22 10.94 -6.00
C PHE A 361 2.03 10.50 -6.86
N SER A 362 1.71 11.25 -7.91
CA SER A 362 0.60 10.90 -8.80
C SER A 362 0.79 9.52 -9.46
N PRO A 363 -0.31 8.81 -9.76
CA PRO A 363 -0.28 7.59 -10.58
C PRO A 363 0.52 7.76 -11.86
N LYS A 364 0.39 8.90 -12.54
CA LYS A 364 1.14 9.25 -13.76
C LYS A 364 2.66 9.27 -13.54
N ASN A 365 3.12 9.92 -12.46
CA ASN A 365 4.55 9.98 -12.13
C ASN A 365 5.08 8.61 -11.71
N PHE A 366 4.29 7.84 -10.97
CA PHE A 366 4.63 6.45 -10.64
C PHE A 366 4.81 5.60 -11.90
N ALA A 367 3.83 5.60 -12.80
CA ALA A 367 3.90 4.82 -14.04
C ALA A 367 5.10 5.22 -14.91
N ARG A 368 5.42 6.52 -15.00
CA ARG A 368 6.61 7.00 -15.71
C ARG A 368 7.90 6.45 -15.09
N ARG A 369 8.02 6.45 -13.75
CA ARG A 369 9.18 5.88 -13.04
C ARG A 369 9.30 4.37 -13.30
N LEU A 370 8.18 3.68 -13.21
CA LEU A 370 8.13 2.22 -13.44
C LEU A 370 8.47 1.87 -14.89
N GLU A 371 7.93 2.60 -15.86
CA GLU A 371 8.24 2.41 -17.28
C GLU A 371 9.75 2.63 -17.56
N ASN A 372 10.35 3.67 -17.01
CA ASN A 372 11.79 3.92 -17.15
C ASN A 372 12.63 2.75 -16.57
N ILE A 373 12.16 2.09 -15.52
CA ILE A 373 12.82 0.89 -15.00
C ILE A 373 12.62 -0.28 -15.97
N ILE A 374 11.42 -0.50 -16.50
CA ILE A 374 11.10 -1.60 -17.41
C ILE A 374 11.83 -1.46 -18.75
N THR A 375 11.99 -0.24 -19.26
CA THR A 375 12.62 0.03 -20.57
C THR A 375 14.11 0.28 -20.49
N ARG A 376 14.67 0.37 -19.28
CA ARG A 376 16.11 0.63 -19.12
C ARG A 376 16.91 -0.45 -19.86
N GLU A 377 17.62 -0.05 -20.90
CA GLU A 377 18.57 -0.94 -21.57
C GLU A 377 19.63 -1.37 -20.56
N VAL A 378 19.89 -2.65 -20.57
CA VAL A 378 20.98 -3.20 -19.79
C VAL A 378 22.25 -2.88 -20.57
N CYS A 379 23.03 -1.93 -20.10
CA CYS A 379 24.40 -1.80 -20.55
C CYS A 379 25.11 -3.10 -20.19
N ASN A 380 25.26 -3.98 -21.17
CA ASN A 380 26.17 -5.10 -21.08
C ASN A 380 27.58 -4.51 -21.01
N GLY A 381 28.13 -4.38 -19.79
CA GLY A 381 29.51 -4.08 -19.54
C GLY A 381 30.37 -5.34 -19.61
#